data_56790e257ee977f33ac41e0dbece5454
#
_entry.id   56790e257ee977f33ac41e0dbece5454
#
_cell.length_a   1.000
_cell.length_b   1.000
_cell.length_c   1.000
_cell.angle_alpha   90.00
_cell.angle_beta   90.00
_cell.angle_gamma   90.00
#
_symmetry.space_group_name_H-M   'P 1'
#
loop_
_entity.id
_entity.type
_entity.pdbx_description
1 polymer ?
#
loop_
_entity_poly.entity_id
_entity_poly.type
_entity_poly.pdbx_seq_one_letter_code
_entity_poly.pdbx_strand_id
1 'polypeptide(L)'
;EISRSDWSSDVCSSDLLTSTDVKDTALGYMLKQASEILLADLEAFRDVLRRRAVEFKYTPTIGRTHGIHAEATTFGLKLCMWLAETERNIERMKRAKEVVSVGKISGAVGTYADVDPFVEEYVCKKLGITPSPISTQTLQRDRHAEFVTTLAVIASSIDKFATEIRHLQRTEVREAEEYFSPKQKGSSIMPHKRNPITCERMCGLARVIRGNAQAALEDVALWHERDISHSSVERIILPDSTIALDYMLTTFTRVVDKLIVYPEKMMEDLQLTGGLIYIPILLNTLVEKGAVREQAYRWVQRNAMKRWLEGEDFLENLKKDKDIATVMTHEEIEACFDVKKMLSHVD
;
A
#
# COMPACT_ATOMS: atom_id res chain seq x y z
N GLU A 1 34.01 40.50 -9.24
CA GLU A 1 35.18 39.64 -9.58
C GLU A 1 35.83 39.21 -8.27
N ILE A 2 35.58 38.00 -7.83
CA ILE A 2 36.30 37.35 -6.73
C ILE A 2 37.62 36.91 -7.31
N SER A 3 38.72 37.53 -6.88
CA SER A 3 40.04 37.20 -7.39
C SER A 3 40.43 35.78 -7.00
N ARG A 4 41.17 35.07 -7.86
CA ARG A 4 41.69 33.73 -7.60
C ARG A 4 42.56 33.61 -6.34
N SER A 5 43.04 34.76 -5.80
CA SER A 5 43.85 34.81 -4.58
C SER A 5 43.01 34.68 -3.29
N ASP A 6 41.70 34.95 -3.33
CA ASP A 6 40.85 34.85 -2.14
C ASP A 6 40.41 33.41 -1.82
N TRP A 7 40.67 32.49 -2.74
CA TRP A 7 40.39 31.07 -2.55
C TRP A 7 41.51 30.30 -1.81
N SER A 8 42.66 30.91 -1.64
CA SER A 8 43.85 30.24 -1.12
C SER A 8 43.96 30.19 0.42
N SER A 9 43.19 30.99 1.14
CA SER A 9 43.24 31.02 2.61
C SER A 9 42.13 30.20 3.30
N ASP A 10 41.01 30.00 2.61
CA ASP A 10 39.88 29.25 3.15
C ASP A 10 39.82 27.77 2.63
N VAL A 11 40.71 27.38 1.75
CA VAL A 11 40.70 26.12 1.01
C VAL A 11 41.40 24.99 1.77
N CYS A 12 42.11 25.26 2.85
CA CYS A 12 42.91 24.26 3.57
C CYS A 12 42.10 23.08 4.15
N SER A 13 40.80 23.24 4.37
CA SER A 13 40.00 22.12 4.90
C SER A 13 39.36 21.27 3.80
N SER A 14 39.23 21.78 2.57
CA SER A 14 38.62 21.03 1.44
C SER A 14 39.66 20.39 0.52
N ASP A 15 40.94 20.81 0.56
CA ASP A 15 42.00 20.30 -0.31
C ASP A 15 42.41 18.85 0.02
N LEU A 16 42.12 18.39 1.22
CA LEU A 16 42.38 17.02 1.67
C LEU A 16 41.19 16.09 1.43
N LEU A 17 40.00 16.62 1.09
CA LEU A 17 38.79 15.85 0.91
C LEU A 17 38.47 15.65 -0.56
N THR A 18 37.93 14.48 -0.90
CA THR A 18 37.32 14.30 -2.23
C THR A 18 35.86 14.82 -2.21
N SER A 19 35.33 15.21 -3.38
CA SER A 19 33.97 15.74 -3.51
C SER A 19 32.88 14.85 -2.93
N THR A 20 33.09 13.55 -2.93
CA THR A 20 32.12 12.56 -2.41
C THR A 20 32.19 12.40 -0.89
N ASP A 21 33.29 12.76 -0.24
CA ASP A 21 33.33 12.86 1.22
C ASP A 21 32.28 13.83 1.74
N VAL A 22 32.09 14.95 1.02
CA VAL A 22 31.08 15.94 1.35
C VAL A 22 29.70 15.53 0.81
N LYS A 23 29.62 15.15 -0.49
CA LYS A 23 28.33 14.90 -1.16
C LYS A 23 27.60 13.69 -0.61
N ASP A 24 28.29 12.54 -0.46
CA ASP A 24 27.63 11.32 -0.01
C ASP A 24 27.25 11.42 1.47
N THR A 25 28.08 12.07 2.29
CA THR A 25 27.76 12.31 3.71
C THR A 25 26.57 13.27 3.85
N ALA A 26 26.54 14.35 3.09
CA ALA A 26 25.39 15.27 3.04
C ALA A 26 24.12 14.56 2.54
N LEU A 27 24.23 13.72 1.51
CA LEU A 27 23.11 12.94 0.97
C LEU A 27 22.57 11.96 2.02
N GLY A 28 23.44 11.24 2.73
CA GLY A 28 23.04 10.34 3.82
C GLY A 28 22.25 11.07 4.92
N TYR A 29 22.70 12.27 5.30
CA TYR A 29 21.97 13.13 6.23
C TYR A 29 20.60 13.60 5.69
N MET A 30 20.55 14.04 4.42
CA MET A 30 19.31 14.46 3.78
C MET A 30 18.30 13.31 3.64
N LEU A 31 18.76 12.11 3.26
CA LEU A 31 17.91 10.93 3.14
C LEU A 31 17.38 10.47 4.51
N LYS A 32 18.19 10.61 5.57
CA LYS A 32 17.71 10.43 6.95
C LYS A 32 16.54 11.35 7.27
N GLN A 33 16.67 12.65 7.00
CA GLN A 33 15.60 13.63 7.25
C GLN A 33 14.36 13.35 6.42
N ALA A 34 14.51 13.04 5.12
CA ALA A 34 13.40 12.63 4.27
C ALA A 34 12.70 11.37 4.80
N SER A 35 13.47 10.38 5.28
CA SER A 35 12.92 9.17 5.90
C SER A 35 12.09 9.47 7.15
N GLU A 36 12.49 10.46 7.96
CA GLU A 36 11.76 10.87 9.17
C GLU A 36 10.40 11.47 8.82
N ILE A 37 10.32 12.26 7.76
CA ILE A 37 9.07 12.81 7.24
C ILE A 37 8.17 11.67 6.75
N LEU A 38 8.68 10.79 5.90
CA LEU A 38 7.92 9.66 5.35
C LEU A 38 7.44 8.68 6.43
N LEU A 39 8.21 8.48 7.51
CA LEU A 39 7.78 7.68 8.66
C LEU A 39 6.61 8.35 9.39
N ALA A 40 6.66 9.65 9.61
CA ALA A 40 5.56 10.38 10.25
C ALA A 40 4.27 10.30 9.40
N ASP A 41 4.38 10.39 8.08
CA ASP A 41 3.25 10.23 7.17
C ASP A 41 2.65 8.82 7.20
N LEU A 42 3.50 7.80 7.21
CA LEU A 42 3.06 6.40 7.33
C LEU A 42 2.35 6.15 8.66
N GLU A 43 2.85 6.72 9.75
CA GLU A 43 2.22 6.61 11.07
C GLU A 43 0.87 7.31 11.11
N ALA A 44 0.77 8.51 10.52
CA ALA A 44 -0.50 9.22 10.38
C ALA A 44 -1.51 8.41 9.54
N PHE A 45 -1.05 7.80 8.45
CA PHE A 45 -1.88 6.94 7.61
C PHE A 45 -2.35 5.68 8.38
N ARG A 46 -1.45 5.02 9.11
CA ARG A 46 -1.79 3.89 9.99
C ARG A 46 -2.90 4.24 10.97
N ASP A 47 -2.80 5.40 11.62
CA ASP A 47 -3.77 5.81 12.65
C ASP A 47 -5.15 6.10 12.05
N VAL A 48 -5.21 6.68 10.85
CA VAL A 48 -6.47 6.84 10.10
C VAL A 48 -7.06 5.49 9.72
N LEU A 49 -6.25 4.56 9.20
CA LEU A 49 -6.70 3.20 8.86
C LEU A 49 -7.27 2.48 10.07
N ARG A 50 -6.61 2.54 11.22
CA ARG A 50 -7.06 1.93 12.48
C ARG A 50 -8.44 2.47 12.88
N ARG A 51 -8.61 3.78 12.88
CA ARG A 51 -9.88 4.43 13.22
C ARG A 51 -10.99 4.01 12.27
N ARG A 52 -10.75 4.07 10.98
CA ARG A 52 -11.73 3.70 9.95
C ARG A 52 -12.07 2.20 9.97
N ALA A 53 -11.09 1.33 10.24
CA ALA A 53 -11.31 -0.10 10.37
C ALA A 53 -12.24 -0.42 11.55
N VAL A 54 -12.06 0.24 12.69
CA VAL A 54 -12.95 0.09 13.86
C VAL A 54 -14.34 0.62 13.56
N GLU A 55 -14.45 1.77 12.89
CA GLU A 55 -15.74 2.39 12.50
C GLU A 55 -16.60 1.42 11.67
N PHE A 56 -16.00 0.70 10.74
CA PHE A 56 -16.69 -0.23 9.82
C PHE A 56 -16.52 -1.70 10.19
N LYS A 57 -16.09 -2.00 11.40
CA LYS A 57 -15.83 -3.37 11.87
C LYS A 57 -16.96 -4.35 11.54
N TYR A 58 -18.19 -3.91 11.77
CA TYR A 58 -19.40 -4.72 11.57
C TYR A 58 -20.21 -4.33 10.33
N THR A 59 -19.68 -3.57 9.43
CA THR A 59 -20.34 -3.20 8.18
C THR A 59 -20.16 -4.33 7.15
N PRO A 60 -21.21 -5.14 6.87
CA PRO A 60 -21.10 -6.24 5.94
C PRO A 60 -20.90 -5.73 4.51
N THR A 61 -20.05 -6.42 3.76
CA THR A 61 -19.87 -6.21 2.33
C THR A 61 -19.58 -7.54 1.65
N ILE A 62 -19.80 -7.61 0.35
CA ILE A 62 -19.47 -8.81 -0.41
C ILE A 62 -17.97 -8.88 -0.72
N GLY A 63 -17.34 -9.99 -0.37
CA GLY A 63 -16.01 -10.34 -0.85
C GLY A 63 -16.08 -10.79 -2.31
N ARG A 64 -15.19 -10.25 -3.13
CA ARG A 64 -15.11 -10.58 -4.56
C ARG A 64 -13.78 -11.25 -4.87
N THR A 65 -13.84 -12.43 -5.50
CA THR A 65 -12.69 -13.10 -6.10
C THR A 65 -12.87 -13.16 -7.61
N HIS A 66 -11.84 -12.84 -8.37
CA HIS A 66 -11.94 -12.72 -9.84
C HIS A 66 -13.02 -11.72 -10.32
N GLY A 67 -13.42 -10.76 -9.48
CA GLY A 67 -14.53 -9.84 -9.75
C GLY A 67 -15.92 -10.43 -9.53
N ILE A 68 -16.03 -11.69 -9.09
CA ILE A 68 -17.28 -12.40 -8.83
C ILE A 68 -17.58 -12.41 -7.33
N HIS A 69 -18.85 -12.37 -6.97
CA HIS A 69 -19.31 -12.48 -5.58
C HIS A 69 -18.91 -13.83 -5.00
N ALA A 70 -18.23 -13.82 -3.87
CA ALA A 70 -17.82 -15.00 -3.12
C ALA A 70 -18.61 -15.11 -1.79
N GLU A 71 -18.03 -14.67 -0.70
CA GLU A 71 -18.63 -14.75 0.62
C GLU A 71 -18.71 -13.35 1.28
N ALA A 72 -19.53 -13.22 2.32
CA ALA A 72 -19.59 -11.98 3.08
C ALA A 72 -18.29 -11.76 3.86
N THR A 73 -17.88 -10.51 3.91
CA THR A 73 -16.82 -9.99 4.77
C THR A 73 -17.28 -8.67 5.40
N THR A 74 -16.41 -7.96 6.09
CA THR A 74 -16.72 -6.60 6.54
C THR A 74 -15.81 -5.57 5.88
N PHE A 75 -16.32 -4.36 5.72
CA PHE A 75 -15.50 -3.25 5.21
C PHE A 75 -14.35 -2.92 6.17
N GLY A 76 -14.57 -3.09 7.49
CA GLY A 76 -13.51 -2.97 8.49
C GLY A 76 -12.38 -3.96 8.30
N LEU A 77 -12.66 -5.25 8.00
CA LEU A 77 -11.62 -6.25 7.70
C LEU A 77 -10.82 -5.90 6.45
N LYS A 78 -11.46 -5.33 5.43
CA LYS A 78 -10.76 -4.82 4.23
C LYS A 78 -9.74 -3.74 4.63
N LEU A 79 -10.13 -2.80 5.49
CA LEU A 79 -9.24 -1.76 6.01
C LEU A 79 -8.17 -2.30 6.98
N CYS A 80 -8.48 -3.33 7.77
CA CYS A 80 -7.50 -4.03 8.62
C CYS A 80 -6.37 -4.67 7.80
N MET A 81 -6.68 -5.22 6.62
CA MET A 81 -5.64 -5.74 5.72
C MET A 81 -4.69 -4.63 5.27
N TRP A 82 -5.23 -3.42 4.94
CA TRP A 82 -4.41 -2.26 4.58
C TRP A 82 -3.59 -1.76 5.76
N LEU A 83 -4.17 -1.76 6.96
CA LEU A 83 -3.49 -1.42 8.21
C LEU A 83 -2.27 -2.32 8.44
N ALA A 84 -2.44 -3.63 8.41
CA ALA A 84 -1.36 -4.59 8.61
C ALA A 84 -0.25 -4.47 7.53
N GLU A 85 -0.61 -4.11 6.30
CA GLU A 85 0.36 -3.84 5.24
C GLU A 85 1.11 -2.52 5.48
N THR A 86 0.43 -1.49 5.98
CA THR A 86 1.05 -0.21 6.34
C THR A 86 2.02 -0.37 7.51
N GLU A 87 1.71 -1.20 8.50
CA GLU A 87 2.64 -1.52 9.59
C GLU A 87 3.92 -2.18 9.07
N ARG A 88 3.81 -3.12 8.13
CA ARG A 88 4.99 -3.69 7.46
C ARG A 88 5.77 -2.65 6.65
N ASN A 89 5.10 -1.66 6.07
CA ASN A 89 5.75 -0.58 5.33
C ASN A 89 6.50 0.38 6.28
N ILE A 90 5.98 0.63 7.47
CA ILE A 90 6.68 1.39 8.53
C ILE A 90 7.99 0.69 8.89
N GLU A 91 7.98 -0.62 9.11
CA GLU A 91 9.19 -1.39 9.44
C GLU A 91 10.19 -1.40 8.26
N ARG A 92 9.72 -1.51 7.02
CA ARG A 92 10.59 -1.36 5.83
C ARG A 92 11.25 0.01 5.78
N MET A 93 10.48 1.07 6.04
CA MET A 93 11.00 2.45 5.99
C MET A 93 11.99 2.72 7.11
N LYS A 94 11.78 2.19 8.33
CA LYS A 94 12.74 2.27 9.42
C LYS A 94 14.08 1.65 9.02
N ARG A 95 14.03 0.44 8.47
CA ARG A 95 15.23 -0.25 7.97
C ARG A 95 15.91 0.51 6.84
N ALA A 96 15.18 0.98 5.86
CA ALA A 96 15.72 1.76 4.75
C ALA A 96 16.38 3.06 5.24
N LYS A 97 15.79 3.72 6.26
CA LYS A 97 16.41 4.86 6.94
C LYS A 97 17.76 4.51 7.54
N GLU A 98 17.87 3.40 8.25
CA GLU A 98 19.15 2.97 8.84
C GLU A 98 20.21 2.72 7.76
N VAL A 99 19.82 2.07 6.66
CA VAL A 99 20.72 1.72 5.56
C VAL A 99 21.30 2.96 4.86
N VAL A 100 20.51 4.04 4.70
CA VAL A 100 20.97 5.28 4.01
C VAL A 100 21.51 6.34 4.99
N SER A 101 21.30 6.21 6.29
CA SER A 101 21.79 7.16 7.30
C SER A 101 23.27 6.93 7.61
N VAL A 102 24.08 6.98 6.57
CA VAL A 102 25.53 6.75 6.68
C VAL A 102 26.31 7.87 6.01
N GLY A 103 27.54 8.09 6.49
CA GLY A 103 28.50 9.02 5.90
C GLY A 103 29.83 8.36 5.63
N LYS A 104 30.64 8.98 4.78
CA LYS A 104 32.03 8.60 4.51
C LYS A 104 32.89 9.84 4.36
N ILE A 105 34.06 9.87 5.01
CA ILE A 105 35.12 10.85 4.84
C ILE A 105 36.45 10.08 4.87
N SER A 106 36.66 9.27 3.83
CA SER A 106 37.74 8.30 3.73
C SER A 106 38.74 8.59 2.58
N GLY A 107 38.55 9.73 1.91
CA GLY A 107 39.41 10.14 0.80
C GLY A 107 39.06 9.52 -0.56
N ALA A 108 39.99 9.66 -1.50
CA ALA A 108 39.79 9.37 -2.92
C ALA A 108 39.49 7.90 -3.25
N VAL A 109 39.94 6.97 -2.43
CA VAL A 109 39.77 5.51 -2.65
C VAL A 109 39.43 4.74 -1.37
N GLY A 110 39.08 5.44 -0.28
CA GLY A 110 38.65 4.81 0.96
C GLY A 110 39.77 4.41 1.92
N THR A 111 41.00 4.90 1.72
CA THR A 111 42.18 4.50 2.49
C THR A 111 42.57 5.45 3.62
N TYR A 112 41.87 6.58 3.76
CA TYR A 112 42.17 7.65 4.73
C TYR A 112 43.61 8.21 4.58
N ALA A 113 44.18 8.21 3.37
CA ALA A 113 45.57 8.61 3.15
C ALA A 113 45.87 10.04 3.62
N ASP A 114 44.93 10.95 3.44
CA ASP A 114 45.08 12.38 3.70
C ASP A 114 44.17 12.91 4.82
N VAL A 115 43.34 12.05 5.44
CA VAL A 115 42.34 12.44 6.46
C VAL A 115 42.33 11.43 7.60
N ASP A 116 42.45 11.91 8.82
CA ASP A 116 42.35 11.06 10.01
C ASP A 116 40.91 10.49 10.15
N PRO A 117 40.76 9.17 10.36
CA PRO A 117 39.46 8.53 10.60
C PRO A 117 38.58 9.20 11.67
N PHE A 118 39.20 9.87 12.66
CA PHE A 118 38.50 10.66 13.67
C PHE A 118 37.59 11.74 13.06
N VAL A 119 37.96 12.33 11.91
CA VAL A 119 37.16 13.35 11.21
C VAL A 119 35.82 12.78 10.77
N GLU A 120 35.84 11.58 10.18
CA GLU A 120 34.61 10.88 9.77
C GLU A 120 33.71 10.57 10.99
N GLU A 121 34.29 9.97 12.03
CA GLU A 121 33.54 9.64 13.25
C GLU A 121 32.90 10.88 13.88
N TYR A 122 33.67 11.96 13.96
CA TYR A 122 33.21 13.24 14.55
C TYR A 122 32.08 13.85 13.76
N VAL A 123 32.22 13.95 12.42
CA VAL A 123 31.20 14.53 11.54
C VAL A 123 29.93 13.68 11.55
N CYS A 124 30.05 12.36 11.38
CA CYS A 124 28.90 11.45 11.39
C CYS A 124 28.15 11.54 12.73
N LYS A 125 28.87 11.56 13.85
CA LYS A 125 28.27 11.75 15.18
C LYS A 125 27.52 13.08 15.31
N LYS A 126 28.07 14.17 14.77
CA LYS A 126 27.43 15.50 14.80
C LYS A 126 26.15 15.54 13.94
N LEU A 127 26.13 14.83 12.81
CA LEU A 127 24.98 14.73 11.93
C LEU A 127 23.97 13.66 12.42
N GLY A 128 24.35 12.84 13.41
CA GLY A 128 23.52 11.73 13.90
C GLY A 128 23.31 10.65 12.83
N ILE A 129 24.34 10.40 12.02
CA ILE A 129 24.42 9.29 11.05
C ILE A 129 25.58 8.38 11.45
N THR A 130 25.69 7.22 10.83
CA THR A 130 26.73 6.23 11.14
C THR A 130 27.88 6.32 10.12
N PRO A 131 29.16 6.28 10.53
CA PRO A 131 30.25 6.15 9.58
C PRO A 131 30.14 4.81 8.85
N SER A 132 30.43 4.80 7.55
CA SER A 132 30.47 3.56 6.78
C SER A 132 31.64 2.70 7.21
N PRO A 133 31.44 1.40 7.52
CA PRO A 133 32.54 0.52 7.94
C PRO A 133 33.66 0.44 6.90
N ILE A 134 33.31 0.53 5.65
CA ILE A 134 34.24 0.59 4.51
C ILE A 134 33.56 1.30 3.34
N SER A 135 34.34 2.02 2.55
CA SER A 135 33.89 2.70 1.34
C SER A 135 35.00 2.74 0.31
N THR A 136 34.68 3.12 -0.91
CA THR A 136 35.64 3.52 -1.93
C THR A 136 35.71 5.05 -1.98
N GLN A 137 35.81 5.65 -3.15
CA GLN A 137 35.59 7.10 -3.26
C GLN A 137 34.13 7.46 -2.91
N THR A 138 33.18 6.52 -3.07
CA THR A 138 31.74 6.69 -2.81
C THR A 138 31.27 5.71 -1.74
N LEU A 139 30.11 6.00 -1.14
CA LEU A 139 29.28 4.98 -0.51
C LEU A 139 28.75 4.01 -1.57
N GLN A 140 28.59 2.74 -1.23
CA GLN A 140 28.06 1.76 -2.14
C GLN A 140 26.59 2.03 -2.46
N ARG A 141 26.19 1.93 -3.74
CA ARG A 141 24.86 2.36 -4.23
C ARG A 141 23.74 1.36 -3.98
N ASP A 142 24.07 0.13 -3.56
CA ASP A 142 23.09 -0.83 -3.04
C ASP A 142 22.22 -0.24 -1.91
N ARG A 143 22.78 0.63 -1.06
CA ARG A 143 22.05 1.36 -0.02
C ARG A 143 20.97 2.27 -0.58
N HIS A 144 21.31 3.04 -1.62
CA HIS A 144 20.37 3.95 -2.30
C HIS A 144 19.33 3.16 -3.10
N ALA A 145 19.73 2.04 -3.72
CA ALA A 145 18.83 1.12 -4.41
C ALA A 145 17.81 0.49 -3.43
N GLU A 146 18.26 0.00 -2.26
CA GLU A 146 17.36 -0.52 -1.21
C GLU A 146 16.38 0.56 -0.75
N PHE A 147 16.84 1.80 -0.58
CA PHE A 147 15.98 2.91 -0.20
C PHE A 147 14.90 3.18 -1.26
N VAL A 148 15.26 3.42 -2.51
CA VAL A 148 14.30 3.76 -3.56
C VAL A 148 13.35 2.59 -3.88
N THR A 149 13.84 1.35 -3.82
CA THR A 149 12.97 0.16 -3.96
C THR A 149 11.99 0.04 -2.80
N THR A 150 12.37 0.42 -1.59
CA THR A 150 11.46 0.50 -0.45
C THR A 150 10.36 1.54 -0.70
N LEU A 151 10.70 2.74 -1.20
CA LEU A 151 9.72 3.74 -1.60
C LEU A 151 8.75 3.20 -2.66
N ALA A 152 9.26 2.43 -3.63
CA ALA A 152 8.44 1.80 -4.67
C ALA A 152 7.47 0.73 -4.13
N VAL A 153 7.88 -0.05 -3.12
CA VAL A 153 6.99 -1.01 -2.44
C VAL A 153 5.87 -0.28 -1.71
N ILE A 154 6.18 0.81 -0.98
CA ILE A 154 5.19 1.63 -0.28
C ILE A 154 4.22 2.27 -1.27
N ALA A 155 4.72 2.86 -2.34
CA ALA A 155 3.90 3.44 -3.41
C ALA A 155 3.00 2.39 -4.07
N SER A 156 3.47 1.15 -4.24
CA SER A 156 2.68 0.04 -4.77
C SER A 156 1.55 -0.40 -3.83
N SER A 157 1.74 -0.30 -2.51
CA SER A 157 0.66 -0.50 -1.54
C SER A 157 -0.44 0.55 -1.71
N ILE A 158 -0.06 1.83 -1.83
CA ILE A 158 -1.03 2.92 -2.07
C ILE A 158 -1.75 2.74 -3.41
N ASP A 159 -1.05 2.35 -4.47
CA ASP A 159 -1.64 2.03 -5.78
C ASP A 159 -2.72 0.94 -5.67
N LYS A 160 -2.42 -0.14 -4.94
CA LYS A 160 -3.37 -1.23 -4.68
C LYS A 160 -4.62 -0.72 -3.93
N PHE A 161 -4.44 0.06 -2.87
CA PHE A 161 -5.56 0.60 -2.08
C PHE A 161 -6.40 1.59 -2.90
N ALA A 162 -5.76 2.46 -3.65
CA ALA A 162 -6.42 3.40 -4.55
C ALA A 162 -7.18 2.68 -5.67
N THR A 163 -6.63 1.60 -6.22
CA THR A 163 -7.30 0.76 -7.21
C THR A 163 -8.56 0.13 -6.65
N GLU A 164 -8.54 -0.36 -5.41
CA GLU A 164 -9.74 -0.89 -4.76
C GLU A 164 -10.82 0.17 -4.59
N ILE A 165 -10.48 1.38 -4.13
CA ILE A 165 -11.46 2.49 -4.02
C ILE A 165 -12.05 2.82 -5.39
N ARG A 166 -11.24 2.85 -6.46
CA ARG A 166 -11.72 3.07 -7.83
C ARG A 166 -12.71 2.00 -8.27
N HIS A 167 -12.49 0.72 -7.90
CA HIS A 167 -13.44 -0.36 -8.15
C HIS A 167 -14.74 -0.20 -7.37
N LEU A 168 -14.66 0.19 -6.09
CA LEU A 168 -15.84 0.41 -5.24
C LEU A 168 -16.66 1.62 -5.68
N GLN A 169 -16.05 2.61 -6.35
CA GLN A 169 -16.72 3.83 -6.84
C GLN A 169 -17.37 3.65 -8.21
N ARG A 170 -17.19 2.53 -8.90
CA ARG A 170 -17.83 2.31 -10.21
C ARG A 170 -19.35 2.41 -10.09
N THR A 171 -19.99 2.88 -11.16
CA THR A 171 -21.44 3.10 -11.23
C THR A 171 -22.25 1.86 -10.81
N GLU A 172 -21.79 0.67 -11.22
CA GLU A 172 -22.45 -0.61 -10.95
C GLU A 172 -22.25 -1.11 -9.50
N VAL A 173 -21.26 -0.59 -8.78
CA VAL A 173 -20.89 -1.00 -7.42
C VAL A 173 -21.33 0.02 -6.40
N ARG A 174 -20.80 1.24 -6.41
CA ARG A 174 -21.15 2.37 -5.54
C ARG A 174 -21.12 2.05 -4.03
N GLU A 175 -20.22 1.22 -3.60
CA GLU A 175 -20.06 0.85 -2.19
C GLU A 175 -19.27 1.89 -1.37
N ALA A 176 -18.31 2.57 -2.04
CA ALA A 176 -17.55 3.68 -1.47
C ALA A 176 -17.12 4.66 -2.55
N GLU A 177 -16.87 5.92 -2.18
CA GLU A 177 -16.37 6.94 -3.10
C GLU A 177 -15.46 7.96 -2.41
N GLU A 178 -14.55 8.59 -3.19
CA GLU A 178 -13.78 9.74 -2.71
C GLU A 178 -14.73 10.86 -2.28
N TYR A 179 -14.34 11.55 -1.19
CA TYR A 179 -15.07 12.74 -0.77
C TYR A 179 -15.06 13.81 -1.87
N PHE A 180 -16.24 14.22 -2.26
CA PHE A 180 -16.46 15.25 -3.26
C PHE A 180 -16.92 16.55 -2.60
N SER A 181 -16.08 17.58 -2.66
CA SER A 181 -16.40 18.88 -2.08
C SER A 181 -17.59 19.55 -2.83
N PRO A 182 -18.52 20.24 -2.13
CA PRO A 182 -19.61 20.97 -2.77
C PRO A 182 -19.17 22.01 -3.82
N LYS A 183 -17.92 22.48 -3.74
CA LYS A 183 -17.33 23.44 -4.69
C LYS A 183 -16.56 22.76 -5.83
N GLN A 184 -16.41 21.46 -5.80
CA GLN A 184 -15.65 20.71 -6.81
C GLN A 184 -16.54 20.41 -8.02
N LYS A 185 -16.01 20.65 -9.23
CA LYS A 185 -16.66 20.25 -10.48
C LYS A 185 -16.15 18.86 -10.89
N GLY A 186 -17.04 17.88 -10.97
CA GLY A 186 -16.66 16.50 -11.34
C GLY A 186 -16.55 16.29 -12.84
N SER A 187 -17.33 17.04 -13.62
CA SER A 187 -17.36 17.00 -15.08
C SER A 187 -17.84 18.33 -15.62
N SER A 188 -17.33 18.74 -16.77
CA SER A 188 -17.81 19.92 -17.48
C SER A 188 -19.21 19.75 -18.10
N ILE A 189 -19.63 18.50 -18.35
CA ILE A 189 -20.87 18.16 -19.08
C ILE A 189 -21.89 17.48 -18.14
N MET A 190 -21.44 16.63 -17.23
CA MET A 190 -22.30 15.85 -16.31
C MET A 190 -22.10 16.30 -14.87
N PRO A 191 -22.94 17.18 -14.29
CA PRO A 191 -22.74 17.75 -12.96
C PRO A 191 -22.69 16.72 -11.82
N HIS A 192 -23.39 15.59 -11.98
CA HIS A 192 -23.47 14.49 -11.02
C HIS A 192 -22.29 13.52 -11.07
N LYS A 193 -21.45 13.58 -12.12
CA LYS A 193 -20.35 12.64 -12.33
C LYS A 193 -19.20 12.94 -11.37
N ARG A 194 -18.94 12.03 -10.45
CA ARG A 194 -17.85 12.08 -9.48
C ARG A 194 -16.78 11.07 -9.86
N ASN A 195 -15.64 11.57 -10.30
CA ASN A 195 -14.54 10.72 -10.74
C ASN A 195 -13.54 10.50 -9.58
N PRO A 196 -12.95 9.31 -9.42
CA PRO A 196 -11.93 9.03 -8.41
C PRO A 196 -10.56 9.58 -8.82
N ILE A 197 -10.48 10.90 -9.09
CA ILE A 197 -9.31 11.55 -9.69
C ILE A 197 -8.09 11.44 -8.78
N THR A 198 -8.29 11.49 -7.46
CA THR A 198 -7.19 11.42 -6.52
C THR A 198 -6.60 10.02 -6.50
N CYS A 199 -7.43 8.98 -6.47
CA CYS A 199 -6.98 7.59 -6.56
C CYS A 199 -6.31 7.29 -7.91
N GLU A 200 -6.83 7.82 -9.02
CA GLU A 200 -6.18 7.69 -10.33
C GLU A 200 -4.77 8.32 -10.34
N ARG A 201 -4.62 9.48 -9.71
CA ARG A 201 -3.32 10.15 -9.56
C ARG A 201 -2.36 9.34 -8.71
N MET A 202 -2.82 8.72 -7.61
CA MET A 202 -1.99 7.81 -6.79
C MET A 202 -1.46 6.64 -7.62
N CYS A 203 -2.31 6.01 -8.43
CA CYS A 203 -1.90 4.93 -9.33
C CYS A 203 -0.86 5.41 -10.38
N GLY A 204 -1.01 6.64 -10.88
CA GLY A 204 -0.06 7.24 -11.81
C GLY A 204 1.31 7.49 -11.19
N LEU A 205 1.35 8.13 -10.01
CA LEU A 205 2.61 8.45 -9.31
C LEU A 205 3.37 7.20 -8.86
N ALA A 206 2.68 6.14 -8.46
CA ALA A 206 3.32 4.87 -8.14
C ALA A 206 4.13 4.29 -9.31
N ARG A 207 3.70 4.51 -10.54
CA ARG A 207 4.46 4.09 -11.74
C ARG A 207 5.78 4.83 -11.88
N VAL A 208 5.79 6.14 -11.57
CA VAL A 208 7.01 6.96 -11.61
C VAL A 208 8.02 6.45 -10.59
N ILE A 209 7.60 6.24 -9.34
CA ILE A 209 8.50 5.76 -8.28
C ILE A 209 9.05 4.37 -8.61
N ARG A 210 8.25 3.47 -9.19
CA ARG A 210 8.73 2.15 -9.65
C ARG A 210 9.77 2.27 -10.79
N GLY A 211 9.58 3.21 -11.72
CA GLY A 211 10.57 3.50 -12.75
C GLY A 211 11.88 4.04 -12.17
N ASN A 212 11.80 4.92 -11.17
CA ASN A 212 12.95 5.45 -10.46
C ASN A 212 13.71 4.34 -9.68
N ALA A 213 12.98 3.37 -9.12
CA ALA A 213 13.58 2.22 -8.45
C ALA A 213 14.40 1.34 -9.41
N GLN A 214 13.94 1.17 -10.65
CA GLN A 214 14.71 0.49 -11.68
C GLN A 214 16.03 1.20 -11.97
N ALA A 215 15.99 2.54 -12.13
CA ALA A 215 17.19 3.33 -12.36
C ALA A 215 18.17 3.25 -11.17
N ALA A 216 17.65 3.26 -9.92
CA ALA A 216 18.48 3.11 -8.73
C ALA A 216 19.20 1.74 -8.65
N LEU A 217 18.55 0.67 -9.13
CA LEU A 217 19.17 -0.66 -9.19
C LEU A 217 20.31 -0.71 -10.21
N GLU A 218 20.21 0.03 -11.31
CA GLU A 218 21.26 0.12 -12.33
C GLU A 218 22.46 0.94 -11.85
N ASP A 219 22.26 1.89 -10.94
CA ASP A 219 23.36 2.68 -10.34
C ASP A 219 24.25 1.86 -9.38
N VAL A 220 23.90 0.63 -9.01
CA VAL A 220 24.72 -0.22 -8.15
C VAL A 220 26.05 -0.59 -8.81
N ALA A 221 26.05 -0.80 -10.14
CA ALA A 221 27.20 -1.24 -10.90
C ALA A 221 28.09 -0.08 -11.37
N LEU A 222 28.94 0.42 -10.49
CA LEU A 222 29.94 1.44 -10.81
C LEU A 222 31.28 0.83 -11.18
N TRP A 223 32.09 1.54 -11.97
CA TRP A 223 33.45 1.12 -12.32
C TRP A 223 34.43 1.40 -11.18
N HIS A 224 35.18 0.38 -10.79
CA HIS A 224 36.26 0.46 -9.81
C HIS A 224 35.84 1.17 -8.52
N GLU A 225 36.64 2.10 -8.04
CA GLU A 225 36.35 2.88 -6.82
C GLU A 225 35.30 3.97 -7.02
N ARG A 226 35.06 4.38 -8.28
CA ARG A 226 33.98 5.29 -8.72
C ARG A 226 34.03 5.54 -10.23
N ASP A 227 32.86 5.62 -10.85
CA ASP A 227 32.60 6.47 -12.00
C ASP A 227 31.50 7.49 -11.67
N ILE A 228 31.04 8.28 -12.64
CA ILE A 228 30.06 9.36 -12.39
C ILE A 228 28.66 9.07 -12.96
N SER A 229 28.42 7.87 -13.50
CA SER A 229 27.15 7.50 -14.15
C SER A 229 25.94 7.66 -13.22
N HIS A 230 26.07 7.30 -11.95
CA HIS A 230 25.04 7.43 -10.92
C HIS A 230 24.62 8.90 -10.64
N SER A 231 25.54 9.84 -10.75
CA SER A 231 25.35 11.21 -10.22
C SER A 231 24.23 11.98 -10.92
N SER A 232 24.07 11.84 -12.22
CA SER A 232 22.99 12.49 -12.98
C SER A 232 21.63 11.84 -12.67
N VAL A 233 21.60 10.54 -12.48
CA VAL A 233 20.39 9.75 -12.16
C VAL A 233 19.89 10.09 -10.76
N GLU A 234 20.74 10.03 -9.75
CA GLU A 234 20.39 10.31 -8.34
C GLU A 234 19.81 11.71 -8.12
N ARG A 235 20.25 12.70 -8.89
CA ARG A 235 19.70 14.07 -8.83
C ARG A 235 18.24 14.16 -9.23
N ILE A 236 17.74 13.18 -9.97
CA ILE A 236 16.35 13.08 -10.40
C ILE A 236 15.60 12.13 -9.49
N ILE A 237 16.06 10.88 -9.40
CA ILE A 237 15.28 9.80 -8.78
C ILE A 237 15.09 9.96 -7.27
N LEU A 238 16.08 10.50 -6.55
CA LEU A 238 15.99 10.63 -5.08
C LEU A 238 15.00 11.73 -4.66
N PRO A 239 15.12 12.99 -5.12
CA PRO A 239 14.15 14.02 -4.77
C PRO A 239 12.76 13.70 -5.32
N ASP A 240 12.65 13.26 -6.58
CA ASP A 240 11.34 12.99 -7.18
C ASP A 240 10.60 11.86 -6.46
N SER A 241 11.30 10.79 -6.07
CA SER A 241 10.68 9.67 -5.38
C SER A 241 10.25 10.02 -3.95
N THR A 242 11.07 10.76 -3.21
CA THR A 242 10.75 11.17 -1.83
C THR A 242 9.60 12.17 -1.80
N ILE A 243 9.63 13.19 -2.65
CA ILE A 243 8.57 14.20 -2.77
C ILE A 243 7.27 13.57 -3.27
N ALA A 244 7.34 12.69 -4.28
CA ALA A 244 6.15 12.00 -4.78
C ALA A 244 5.51 11.10 -3.72
N LEU A 245 6.31 10.37 -2.95
CA LEU A 245 5.78 9.49 -1.90
C LEU A 245 5.17 10.27 -0.73
N ASP A 246 5.80 11.36 -0.27
CA ASP A 246 5.23 12.27 0.74
C ASP A 246 3.87 12.80 0.28
N TYR A 247 3.79 13.30 -0.95
CA TYR A 247 2.53 13.75 -1.53
C TYR A 247 1.48 12.62 -1.60
N MET A 248 1.89 11.41 -1.99
CA MET A 248 0.99 10.26 -2.05
C MET A 248 0.46 9.91 -0.67
N LEU A 249 1.31 9.79 0.34
CA LEU A 249 0.93 9.44 1.71
C LEU A 249 0.00 10.49 2.32
N THR A 250 0.38 11.76 2.30
CA THR A 250 -0.42 12.85 2.88
C THR A 250 -1.76 13.02 2.18
N THR A 251 -1.79 12.88 0.85
CA THR A 251 -3.03 13.00 0.07
C THR A 251 -3.93 11.80 0.24
N PHE A 252 -3.38 10.57 0.19
CA PHE A 252 -4.18 9.36 0.32
C PHE A 252 -4.71 9.16 1.74
N THR A 253 -3.97 9.59 2.76
CA THR A 253 -4.45 9.66 4.14
C THR A 253 -5.75 10.47 4.23
N ARG A 254 -5.81 11.63 3.56
CA ARG A 254 -7.04 12.44 3.50
C ARG A 254 -8.16 11.78 2.71
N VAL A 255 -7.83 11.01 1.67
CA VAL A 255 -8.85 10.24 0.92
C VAL A 255 -9.50 9.20 1.83
N VAL A 256 -8.71 8.40 2.55
CA VAL A 256 -9.21 7.36 3.45
C VAL A 256 -9.93 7.96 4.65
N ASP A 257 -9.43 9.05 5.21
CA ASP A 257 -10.04 9.77 6.32
C ASP A 257 -11.46 10.25 6.00
N LYS A 258 -11.66 10.77 4.79
CA LYS A 258 -12.93 11.35 4.33
C LYS A 258 -13.71 10.42 3.38
N LEU A 259 -13.30 9.17 3.23
CA LEU A 259 -13.95 8.22 2.33
C LEU A 259 -15.44 8.10 2.70
N ILE A 260 -16.29 8.32 1.73
CA ILE A 260 -17.72 8.11 1.87
C ILE A 260 -17.98 6.63 1.64
N VAL A 261 -18.65 6.00 2.61
CA VAL A 261 -19.01 4.57 2.58
C VAL A 261 -20.53 4.47 2.60
N TYR A 262 -21.08 3.55 1.83
CA TYR A 262 -22.51 3.31 1.68
C TYR A 262 -22.91 1.92 2.20
N PRO A 263 -23.13 1.74 3.52
CA PRO A 263 -23.44 0.43 4.11
C PRO A 263 -24.71 -0.20 3.53
N GLU A 264 -25.72 0.60 3.21
CA GLU A 264 -26.96 0.13 2.60
C GLU A 264 -26.69 -0.46 1.23
N LYS A 265 -25.87 0.20 0.41
CA LYS A 265 -25.48 -0.29 -0.92
C LYS A 265 -24.63 -1.56 -0.83
N MET A 266 -23.73 -1.65 0.14
CA MET A 266 -22.97 -2.87 0.41
C MET A 266 -23.90 -4.05 0.72
N MET A 267 -24.96 -3.82 1.48
CA MET A 267 -25.96 -4.84 1.81
C MET A 267 -26.80 -5.22 0.58
N GLU A 268 -27.20 -4.25 -0.27
CA GLU A 268 -27.88 -4.54 -1.53
C GLU A 268 -27.02 -5.43 -2.45
N ASP A 269 -25.73 -5.07 -2.62
CA ASP A 269 -24.82 -5.80 -3.47
C ASP A 269 -24.54 -7.22 -2.92
N LEU A 270 -24.48 -7.37 -1.59
CA LEU A 270 -24.37 -8.68 -0.94
C LEU A 270 -25.56 -9.58 -1.28
N GLN A 271 -26.77 -9.02 -1.44
CA GLN A 271 -27.98 -9.76 -1.78
C GLN A 271 -28.21 -9.92 -3.29
N LEU A 272 -27.40 -9.31 -4.15
CA LEU A 272 -27.60 -9.25 -5.60
C LEU A 272 -27.79 -10.64 -6.24
N THR A 273 -27.09 -11.66 -5.75
CA THR A 273 -27.19 -13.04 -6.24
C THR A 273 -28.42 -13.80 -5.72
N GLY A 274 -29.28 -13.14 -4.89
CA GLY A 274 -30.48 -13.77 -4.33
C GLY A 274 -30.19 -14.93 -3.38
N GLY A 275 -29.18 -14.76 -2.53
CA GLY A 275 -28.85 -15.69 -1.46
C GLY A 275 -27.84 -16.79 -1.83
N LEU A 276 -27.31 -16.83 -3.05
CA LEU A 276 -26.29 -17.83 -3.43
C LEU A 276 -25.02 -17.76 -2.58
N ILE A 277 -24.73 -16.62 -1.96
CA ILE A 277 -23.61 -16.45 -1.03
C ILE A 277 -23.70 -17.36 0.21
N TYR A 278 -24.91 -17.82 0.58
CA TYR A 278 -25.14 -18.68 1.75
C TYR A 278 -24.94 -20.18 1.48
N ILE A 279 -24.60 -20.55 0.23
CA ILE A 279 -24.34 -21.94 -0.17
C ILE A 279 -23.33 -22.64 0.77
N PRO A 280 -22.20 -22.05 1.16
CA PRO A 280 -21.25 -22.71 2.05
C PRO A 280 -21.84 -23.09 3.41
N ILE A 281 -22.63 -22.19 4.02
CA ILE A 281 -23.33 -22.48 5.29
C ILE A 281 -24.35 -23.60 5.10
N LEU A 282 -25.15 -23.51 4.05
CA LEU A 282 -26.18 -24.54 3.75
C LEU A 282 -25.56 -25.92 3.52
N LEU A 283 -24.49 -26.02 2.74
CA LEU A 283 -23.78 -27.29 2.49
C LEU A 283 -23.21 -27.87 3.78
N ASN A 284 -22.58 -27.06 4.62
CA ASN A 284 -22.05 -27.55 5.88
C ASN A 284 -23.15 -28.03 6.82
N THR A 285 -24.24 -27.28 6.95
CA THR A 285 -25.38 -27.64 7.78
C THR A 285 -26.03 -28.96 7.30
N LEU A 286 -26.19 -29.16 5.99
CA LEU A 286 -26.70 -30.42 5.44
C LEU A 286 -25.79 -31.59 5.81
N VAL A 287 -24.48 -31.45 5.71
CA VAL A 287 -23.51 -32.50 6.06
C VAL A 287 -23.51 -32.78 7.56
N GLU A 288 -23.55 -31.77 8.40
CA GLU A 288 -23.65 -31.88 9.86
C GLU A 288 -24.91 -32.64 10.29
N LYS A 289 -25.99 -32.51 9.52
CA LYS A 289 -27.24 -33.24 9.73
C LYS A 289 -27.28 -34.66 9.15
N GLY A 290 -26.17 -35.10 8.58
CA GLY A 290 -26.00 -36.47 8.11
C GLY A 290 -26.15 -36.69 6.61
N ALA A 291 -26.33 -35.64 5.81
CA ALA A 291 -26.30 -35.78 4.36
C ALA A 291 -24.88 -36.10 3.84
N VAL A 292 -24.79 -37.01 2.88
CA VAL A 292 -23.53 -37.25 2.19
C VAL A 292 -23.13 -36.01 1.39
N ARG A 293 -21.90 -35.53 1.55
CA ARG A 293 -21.42 -34.29 0.96
C ARG A 293 -21.71 -34.16 -0.54
N GLU A 294 -21.49 -35.21 -1.30
CA GLU A 294 -21.73 -35.22 -2.75
C GLU A 294 -23.21 -35.11 -3.12
N GLN A 295 -24.07 -35.67 -2.28
CA GLN A 295 -25.52 -35.57 -2.46
C GLN A 295 -26.00 -34.15 -2.11
N ALA A 296 -25.58 -33.64 -0.94
CA ALA A 296 -25.86 -32.26 -0.54
C ALA A 296 -25.43 -31.25 -1.61
N TYR A 297 -24.22 -31.43 -2.16
CA TYR A 297 -23.72 -30.58 -3.26
C TYR A 297 -24.67 -30.60 -4.48
N ARG A 298 -25.10 -31.81 -4.94
CA ARG A 298 -26.01 -31.93 -6.09
C ARG A 298 -27.36 -31.27 -5.81
N TRP A 299 -27.90 -31.45 -4.61
CA TRP A 299 -29.19 -30.85 -4.23
C TRP A 299 -29.11 -29.31 -4.24
N VAL A 300 -28.06 -28.76 -3.63
CA VAL A 300 -27.85 -27.29 -3.60
C VAL A 300 -27.56 -26.76 -5.00
N GLN A 301 -26.72 -27.44 -5.78
CA GLN A 301 -26.36 -27.02 -7.14
C GLN A 301 -27.58 -26.90 -8.05
N ARG A 302 -28.46 -27.89 -8.07
CA ARG A 302 -29.65 -27.85 -8.93
C ARG A 302 -30.57 -26.67 -8.63
N ASN A 303 -30.72 -26.31 -7.34
CA ASN A 303 -31.50 -25.16 -6.92
C ASN A 303 -30.79 -23.82 -7.19
N ALA A 304 -29.47 -23.79 -7.01
CA ALA A 304 -28.64 -22.63 -7.33
C ALA A 304 -28.66 -22.32 -8.84
N MET A 305 -28.60 -23.36 -9.70
CA MET A 305 -28.65 -23.17 -11.15
C MET A 305 -29.99 -22.63 -11.63
N LYS A 306 -31.11 -23.02 -11.03
CA LYS A 306 -32.43 -22.43 -11.31
C LYS A 306 -32.45 -20.94 -10.99
N ARG A 307 -31.88 -20.55 -9.84
CA ARG A 307 -31.73 -19.14 -9.49
C ARG A 307 -30.86 -18.42 -10.52
N TRP A 308 -29.71 -19.00 -10.87
CA TRP A 308 -28.75 -18.36 -11.75
C TRP A 308 -29.21 -18.21 -13.20
N LEU A 309 -29.84 -19.24 -13.74
CA LEU A 309 -30.24 -19.29 -15.16
C LEU A 309 -31.69 -18.80 -15.40
N GLU A 310 -32.60 -19.07 -14.47
CA GLU A 310 -34.04 -18.89 -14.64
C GLU A 310 -34.58 -17.74 -13.78
N GLY A 311 -33.77 -17.23 -12.84
CA GLY A 311 -34.17 -16.11 -11.96
C GLY A 311 -35.12 -16.52 -10.82
N GLU A 312 -35.35 -17.84 -10.59
CA GLU A 312 -36.23 -18.33 -9.54
C GLU A 312 -35.69 -17.97 -8.13
N ASP A 313 -36.60 -17.94 -7.14
CA ASP A 313 -36.22 -17.68 -5.76
C ASP A 313 -35.47 -18.88 -5.16
N PHE A 314 -34.21 -18.65 -4.76
CA PHE A 314 -33.32 -19.72 -4.28
C PHE A 314 -33.81 -20.34 -2.95
N LEU A 315 -34.25 -19.51 -2.00
CA LEU A 315 -34.74 -19.95 -0.70
C LEU A 315 -36.02 -20.79 -0.86
N GLU A 316 -36.94 -20.32 -1.67
CA GLU A 316 -38.19 -21.04 -1.93
C GLU A 316 -37.97 -22.36 -2.68
N ASN A 317 -37.00 -22.41 -3.60
CA ASN A 317 -36.61 -23.64 -4.27
C ASN A 317 -36.02 -24.67 -3.30
N LEU A 318 -35.18 -24.23 -2.36
CA LEU A 318 -34.64 -25.09 -1.33
C LEU A 318 -35.72 -25.69 -0.43
N LYS A 319 -36.70 -24.90 0.00
CA LYS A 319 -37.85 -25.36 0.82
C LYS A 319 -38.71 -26.36 0.10
N LYS A 320 -38.86 -26.27 -1.20
CA LYS A 320 -39.66 -27.17 -2.04
C LYS A 320 -38.90 -28.42 -2.46
N ASP A 321 -37.60 -28.49 -2.20
CA ASP A 321 -36.75 -29.60 -2.61
C ASP A 321 -36.99 -30.84 -1.70
N LYS A 322 -37.49 -31.91 -2.31
CA LYS A 322 -37.87 -33.12 -1.57
C LYS A 322 -36.71 -33.83 -0.87
N ASP A 323 -35.52 -33.78 -1.46
CA ASP A 323 -34.34 -34.40 -0.89
C ASP A 323 -33.81 -33.59 0.32
N ILE A 324 -33.77 -32.26 0.18
CA ILE A 324 -33.37 -31.35 1.28
C ILE A 324 -34.36 -31.46 2.44
N ALA A 325 -35.67 -31.58 2.17
CA ALA A 325 -36.69 -31.72 3.17
C ALA A 325 -36.60 -33.01 4.00
N THR A 326 -35.83 -34.01 3.53
CA THR A 326 -35.56 -35.22 4.34
C THR A 326 -34.55 -34.99 5.47
N VAL A 327 -33.78 -33.90 5.40
CA VAL A 327 -32.66 -33.61 6.29
C VAL A 327 -32.86 -32.32 7.10
N MET A 328 -33.52 -31.32 6.52
CA MET A 328 -33.70 -30.00 7.13
C MET A 328 -35.16 -29.54 7.07
N THR A 329 -35.59 -28.85 8.13
CA THR A 329 -36.89 -28.16 8.15
C THR A 329 -36.77 -26.81 7.43
N HIS A 330 -37.92 -26.15 7.13
CA HIS A 330 -37.93 -24.83 6.50
C HIS A 330 -37.27 -23.80 7.38
N GLU A 331 -37.46 -23.83 8.70
CA GLU A 331 -36.86 -22.91 9.66
C GLU A 331 -35.33 -23.06 9.70
N GLU A 332 -34.84 -24.26 9.59
CA GLU A 332 -33.41 -24.57 9.55
C GLU A 332 -32.73 -24.08 8.25
N ILE A 333 -33.46 -24.18 7.13
CA ILE A 333 -33.02 -23.65 5.85
C ILE A 333 -32.97 -22.09 5.94
N GLU A 334 -34.03 -21.45 6.45
CA GLU A 334 -34.06 -20.00 6.65
C GLU A 334 -32.93 -19.52 7.55
N ALA A 335 -32.64 -20.26 8.61
CA ALA A 335 -31.57 -19.94 9.54
C ALA A 335 -30.18 -19.97 8.91
N CYS A 336 -29.99 -20.59 7.73
CA CYS A 336 -28.73 -20.55 6.99
C CYS A 336 -28.53 -19.19 6.28
N PHE A 337 -29.60 -18.43 6.04
CA PHE A 337 -29.56 -17.15 5.33
C PHE A 337 -29.31 -15.96 6.28
N ASP A 338 -28.38 -16.13 7.21
CA ASP A 338 -27.97 -15.11 8.17
C ASP A 338 -26.50 -14.73 7.95
N VAL A 339 -26.27 -13.49 7.50
CA VAL A 339 -24.94 -12.93 7.29
C VAL A 339 -24.08 -12.92 8.58
N LYS A 340 -24.72 -12.82 9.76
CA LYS A 340 -24.00 -12.81 11.03
C LYS A 340 -23.24 -14.09 11.29
N LYS A 341 -23.74 -15.23 10.76
CA LYS A 341 -23.05 -16.53 10.87
C LYS A 341 -21.71 -16.54 10.09
N MET A 342 -21.68 -15.83 8.95
CA MET A 342 -20.45 -15.68 8.17
C MET A 342 -19.43 -14.77 8.84
N LEU A 343 -19.87 -13.90 9.72
CA LEU A 343 -19.07 -12.87 10.38
C LEU A 343 -18.79 -13.17 11.86
N SER A 344 -19.01 -14.40 12.31
CA SER A 344 -18.91 -14.80 13.73
C SER A 344 -17.50 -14.64 14.34
N HIS A 345 -16.46 -14.53 13.52
CA HIS A 345 -15.05 -14.42 13.94
C HIS A 345 -14.41 -13.07 13.54
N VAL A 346 -15.22 -12.02 13.40
CA VAL A 346 -14.72 -10.67 13.05
C VAL A 346 -14.07 -9.95 14.23
N ASP A 347 -14.33 -10.38 15.46
CA ASP A 347 -13.72 -9.84 16.69
C ASP A 347 -12.23 -10.27 16.88
#